data_1f1642d13982e464844d53372032be44
#
_entry.id   1f1642d13982e464844d53372032be44
#
_cell.length_a   1.000
_cell.length_b   1.000
_cell.length_c   1.000
_cell.angle_alpha   90.00
_cell.angle_beta   90.00
_cell.angle_gamma   90.00
#
_symmetry.space_group_name_H-M   'P 1'
#
loop_
_entity.id
_entity.type
_entity.pdbx_description
1 polymer ?
#
loop_
_entity_poly.entity_id
_entity_poly.type
_entity_poly.pdbx_seq_one_letter_code
_entity_poly.pdbx_strand_id
1 'polypeptide(L)'
;PEYGKPSHLDERELDLGKTANTRSNADEYEKDSVADFVLWKSRRPEDGDNFWTSPWGEGRPGWHLECSAMIHKYFGNDFDLHSGGVDLVFPHHENEVAQSRCA
;
A
#
# COMPACT_ATOMS: atom_id res chain seq x y z
N PRO A 1 -13.18 -2.67 -9.12
CA PRO A 1 -14.47 -3.18 -8.64
C PRO A 1 -14.36 -4.21 -7.51
N GLU A 2 -13.16 -4.70 -7.14
CA GLU A 2 -12.95 -5.65 -6.06
C GLU A 2 -12.18 -5.08 -4.86
N TYR A 3 -11.66 -3.86 -4.98
CA TYR A 3 -10.99 -3.18 -3.88
C TYR A 3 -11.96 -2.98 -2.71
N GLY A 4 -11.49 -3.24 -1.49
CA GLY A 4 -12.27 -3.08 -0.28
C GLY A 4 -13.21 -4.24 0.09
N LYS A 5 -13.38 -5.25 -0.78
CA LYS A 5 -14.27 -6.39 -0.49
C LYS A 5 -13.86 -7.20 0.74
N PRO A 6 -12.57 -7.55 0.96
CA PRO A 6 -12.15 -8.30 2.14
C PRO A 6 -12.38 -7.56 3.47
N SER A 7 -12.24 -6.22 3.47
CA SER A 7 -12.45 -5.38 4.65
C SER A 7 -13.89 -4.88 4.80
N HIS A 8 -14.80 -5.27 3.89
CA HIS A 8 -16.18 -4.78 3.86
C HIS A 8 -16.31 -3.25 3.81
N LEU A 9 -15.38 -2.60 3.08
CA LEU A 9 -15.41 -1.16 2.93
C LEU A 9 -16.65 -0.70 2.17
N ASP A 10 -17.44 0.19 2.78
CA ASP A 10 -18.41 1.02 2.09
C ASP A 10 -17.72 2.31 1.66
N GLU A 11 -17.61 2.54 0.34
CA GLU A 11 -16.99 3.75 -0.21
C GLU A 11 -17.64 5.05 0.30
N ARG A 12 -18.90 4.97 0.78
CA ARG A 12 -19.63 6.11 1.34
C ARG A 12 -19.17 6.48 2.75
N GLU A 13 -18.51 5.56 3.47
CA GLU A 13 -18.00 5.77 4.83
C GLU A 13 -16.53 6.21 4.84
N LEU A 14 -15.85 6.13 3.70
CA LEU A 14 -14.47 6.59 3.53
C LEU A 14 -14.42 8.12 3.47
N ASP A 15 -14.65 8.77 4.60
CA ASP A 15 -14.43 10.21 4.75
C ASP A 15 -12.96 10.46 5.11
N LEU A 16 -12.28 11.29 4.30
CA LEU A 16 -10.91 11.74 4.52
C LEU A 16 -10.76 12.36 5.91
N GLY A 17 -10.35 11.61 6.90
CA GLY A 17 -10.15 12.08 8.28
C GLY A 17 -10.87 11.29 9.36
N LYS A 18 -11.74 10.36 9.01
CA LYS A 18 -12.41 9.49 9.99
C LYS A 18 -11.80 8.10 10.13
N THR A 19 -10.94 7.69 9.21
CA THR A 19 -10.16 6.47 9.39
C THR A 19 -9.14 6.70 10.50
N ALA A 20 -9.36 6.08 11.64
CA ALA A 20 -8.55 6.20 12.87
C ALA A 20 -7.10 5.69 12.72
N ASN A 21 -6.64 5.40 11.52
CA ASN A 21 -5.30 4.89 11.27
C ASN A 21 -4.37 6.05 10.91
N THR A 22 -3.70 6.62 11.92
CA THR A 22 -2.70 7.68 11.80
C THR A 22 -1.54 7.33 10.85
N ARG A 23 -1.34 6.06 10.52
CA ARG A 23 -0.31 5.62 9.57
C ARG A 23 -0.68 5.88 8.11
N SER A 24 -1.97 5.99 7.79
CA SER A 24 -2.41 6.37 6.43
C SER A 24 -2.02 7.80 6.07
N ASN A 25 -1.81 8.67 7.08
CA ASN A 25 -1.37 10.05 6.89
C ASN A 25 0.16 10.18 6.65
N ALA A 26 0.92 9.08 6.77
CA ALA A 26 2.36 9.10 6.51
C ALA A 26 2.72 9.22 5.02
N ASP A 27 1.76 8.99 4.14
CA ASP A 27 1.91 9.21 2.71
C ASP A 27 1.52 10.65 2.38
N GLU A 28 2.48 11.58 2.53
CA GLU A 28 2.32 13.00 2.17
C GLU A 28 2.29 13.16 0.66
N TYR A 29 1.13 12.93 0.05
CA TYR A 29 0.84 13.27 -1.34
C TYR A 29 -0.66 13.58 -1.48
N GLU A 30 -0.98 14.39 -2.48
CA GLU A 30 -2.39 14.65 -2.81
C GLU A 30 -3.05 13.36 -3.31
N LYS A 31 -4.13 12.95 -2.65
CA LYS A 31 -4.94 11.81 -3.03
C LYS A 31 -6.24 12.29 -3.65
N ASP A 32 -6.57 11.75 -4.81
CA ASP A 32 -7.89 11.96 -5.42
C ASP A 32 -8.97 11.19 -4.66
N SER A 33 -8.57 10.10 -3.98
CA SER A 33 -9.44 9.25 -3.18
C SER A 33 -8.70 8.66 -1.99
N VAL A 34 -9.40 8.34 -0.90
CA VAL A 34 -8.85 7.58 0.24
C VAL A 34 -8.37 6.19 -0.18
N ALA A 35 -8.94 5.64 -1.26
CA ALA A 35 -8.55 4.35 -1.82
C ALA A 35 -7.23 4.41 -2.60
N ASP A 36 -6.75 5.61 -2.95
CA ASP A 36 -5.47 5.74 -3.64
C ASP A 36 -4.30 5.46 -2.70
N PHE A 37 -3.30 4.78 -3.21
CA PHE A 37 -2.07 4.49 -2.48
C PHE A 37 -0.85 4.58 -3.40
N VAL A 38 0.28 4.98 -2.82
CA VAL A 38 1.51 5.19 -3.57
C VAL A 38 2.22 3.86 -3.82
N LEU A 39 2.62 3.64 -5.07
CA LEU A 39 3.47 2.52 -5.46
C LEU A 39 4.95 2.90 -5.47
N TRP A 40 5.28 4.11 -5.93
CA TRP A 40 6.64 4.62 -6.03
C TRP A 40 6.72 6.05 -5.52
N LYS A 41 7.60 6.30 -4.57
CA LYS A 41 7.88 7.64 -4.01
C LYS A 41 9.13 8.22 -4.65
N SER A 42 9.03 9.41 -5.22
CA SER A 42 10.20 10.13 -5.72
C SER A 42 11.21 10.38 -4.62
N ARG A 43 12.50 10.29 -4.96
CA ARG A 43 13.60 10.55 -4.04
C ARG A 43 13.52 11.92 -3.42
N ARG A 44 13.76 11.98 -2.11
CA ARG A 44 13.92 13.20 -1.34
C ARG A 44 15.32 13.27 -0.73
N PRO A 45 15.84 14.46 -0.39
CA PRO A 45 17.14 14.60 0.25
C PRO A 45 17.30 13.80 1.54
N GLU A 46 16.23 13.66 2.31
CA GLU A 46 16.19 12.91 3.57
C GLU A 46 16.26 11.38 3.39
N ASP A 47 16.02 10.86 2.18
CA ASP A 47 16.11 9.42 1.90
C ASP A 47 17.57 8.92 1.91
N GLY A 48 18.56 9.80 1.83
CA GLY A 48 19.98 9.44 1.81
C GLY A 48 20.30 8.48 0.67
N ASP A 49 20.80 7.28 1.03
CA ASP A 49 21.14 6.20 0.08
C ASP A 49 19.99 5.18 -0.12
N ASN A 50 18.83 5.39 0.50
CA ASN A 50 17.66 4.53 0.36
C ASN A 50 16.82 4.90 -0.87
N PHE A 51 17.41 4.75 -2.05
CA PHE A 51 16.70 4.96 -3.31
C PHE A 51 17.22 4.03 -4.40
N TRP A 52 16.41 3.83 -5.41
CA TRP A 52 16.73 3.02 -6.60
C TRP A 52 16.32 3.78 -7.86
N THR A 53 16.96 3.44 -8.97
CA THR A 53 16.57 3.94 -10.29
C THR A 53 15.40 3.13 -10.83
N SER A 54 14.40 3.82 -11.35
CA SER A 54 13.22 3.21 -11.99
C SER A 54 12.87 3.94 -13.27
N PRO A 55 11.95 3.39 -14.11
CA PRO A 55 11.43 4.11 -15.28
C PRO A 55 10.75 5.44 -14.95
N TRP A 56 10.32 5.61 -13.69
CA TRP A 56 9.67 6.84 -13.19
C TRP A 56 10.65 7.79 -12.49
N GLY A 57 11.95 7.50 -12.54
CA GLY A 57 13.00 8.27 -11.89
C GLY A 57 13.55 7.61 -10.63
N GLU A 58 14.47 8.31 -9.96
CA GLU A 58 15.02 7.87 -8.68
C GLU A 58 13.97 7.98 -7.58
N GLY A 59 13.90 6.94 -6.73
CA GLY A 59 12.94 6.89 -5.65
C GLY A 59 12.96 5.58 -4.90
N ARG A 60 11.90 5.32 -4.16
CA ARG A 60 11.72 4.12 -3.35
C ARG A 60 10.29 3.58 -3.45
N PRO A 61 10.08 2.29 -3.18
CA PRO A 61 8.74 1.71 -3.17
C PRO A 61 7.86 2.35 -2.08
N GLY A 62 6.57 2.39 -2.33
CA GLY A 62 5.59 2.68 -1.30
C GLY A 62 5.52 1.53 -0.29
N TRP A 63 5.16 1.84 0.95
CA TRP A 63 5.15 0.88 2.06
C TRP A 63 4.37 -0.41 1.75
N HIS A 64 3.19 -0.29 1.15
CA HIS A 64 2.33 -1.45 0.89
C HIS A 64 2.93 -2.41 -0.15
N LEU A 65 3.75 -1.91 -1.08
CA LEU A 65 4.39 -2.71 -2.11
C LEU A 65 5.51 -3.60 -1.56
N GLU A 66 6.14 -3.21 -0.47
CA GLU A 66 7.27 -3.94 0.12
C GLU A 66 6.87 -5.35 0.53
N CYS A 67 5.76 -5.51 1.25
CA CYS A 67 5.26 -6.82 1.67
C CYS A 67 4.88 -7.69 0.48
N SER A 68 4.12 -7.15 -0.48
CA SER A 68 3.73 -7.87 -1.70
C SER A 68 4.95 -8.37 -2.48
N ALA A 69 5.97 -7.54 -2.64
CA ALA A 69 7.21 -7.91 -3.35
C ALA A 69 8.02 -8.97 -2.59
N MET A 70 8.13 -8.88 -1.26
CA MET A 70 8.82 -9.86 -0.43
C MET A 70 8.12 -11.22 -0.46
N ILE A 71 6.80 -11.25 -0.33
CA ILE A 71 5.99 -12.46 -0.41
C ILE A 71 6.21 -13.13 -1.75
N HIS A 72 6.05 -12.40 -2.85
CA HIS A 72 6.25 -12.95 -4.19
C HIS A 72 7.67 -13.52 -4.38
N LYS A 73 8.69 -12.83 -3.86
CA LYS A 73 10.09 -13.26 -3.97
C LYS A 73 10.38 -14.58 -3.24
N TYR A 74 9.82 -14.77 -2.04
CA TYR A 74 10.20 -15.90 -1.17
C TYR A 74 9.21 -17.06 -1.22
N PHE A 75 7.93 -16.81 -1.50
CA PHE A 75 6.87 -17.81 -1.47
C PHE A 75 6.19 -18.00 -2.84
N GLY A 76 6.40 -17.09 -3.79
CA GLY A 76 5.72 -17.14 -5.08
C GLY A 76 4.28 -16.62 -5.01
N ASN A 77 3.43 -17.14 -5.89
CA ASN A 77 2.04 -16.68 -6.02
C ASN A 77 1.06 -17.43 -5.09
N ASP A 78 1.45 -18.60 -4.62
CA ASP A 78 0.61 -19.45 -3.78
C ASP A 78 1.30 -19.72 -2.45
N PHE A 79 0.63 -19.43 -1.35
CA PHE A 79 1.08 -19.67 0.01
C PHE A 79 -0.13 -19.82 0.95
N ASP A 80 0.05 -20.50 2.07
CA ASP A 80 -1.07 -20.99 2.90
C ASP A 80 -1.61 -19.91 3.83
N LEU A 81 -0.76 -19.03 4.37
CA LEU A 81 -1.15 -18.08 5.40
C LEU A 81 -0.41 -16.75 5.30
N HIS A 82 -1.18 -15.66 5.26
CA HIS A 82 -0.70 -14.30 5.47
C HIS A 82 -1.42 -13.71 6.68
N SER A 83 -0.69 -13.43 7.74
CA SER A 83 -1.23 -12.87 8.98
C SER A 83 -0.80 -11.42 9.18
N GLY A 84 -1.57 -10.67 9.95
CA GLY A 84 -1.25 -9.29 10.29
C GLY A 84 -2.17 -8.74 11.39
N GLY A 85 -1.87 -7.54 11.86
CA GLY A 85 -2.69 -6.85 12.85
C GLY A 85 -4.03 -6.44 12.27
N VAL A 86 -5.07 -6.47 13.09
CA VAL A 86 -6.41 -6.01 12.68
C VAL A 86 -6.44 -4.52 12.31
N ASP A 87 -5.52 -3.74 12.87
CA ASP A 87 -5.31 -2.32 12.57
C ASP A 87 -4.75 -2.09 11.14
N LEU A 88 -4.26 -3.14 10.49
CA LEU A 88 -3.72 -3.10 9.14
C LEU A 88 -4.69 -3.59 8.07
N VAL A 89 -5.89 -4.05 8.44
CA VAL A 89 -6.90 -4.52 7.47
C VAL A 89 -7.13 -3.47 6.40
N PHE A 90 -7.29 -2.22 6.81
CA PHE A 90 -7.32 -1.08 5.91
C PHE A 90 -6.33 0.00 6.40
N PRO A 91 -5.52 0.58 5.50
CA PRO A 91 -5.47 0.32 4.04
C PRO A 91 -4.47 -0.78 3.62
N HIS A 92 -3.61 -1.28 4.53
CA HIS A 92 -2.43 -2.06 4.15
C HIS A 92 -2.77 -3.40 3.49
N HIS A 93 -3.58 -4.25 4.14
CA HIS A 93 -3.94 -5.56 3.59
C HIS A 93 -4.79 -5.46 2.32
N GLU A 94 -5.69 -4.47 2.23
CA GLU A 94 -6.45 -4.22 1.00
C GLU A 94 -5.54 -3.83 -0.16
N ASN A 95 -4.53 -3.02 0.11
CA ASN A 95 -3.55 -2.59 -0.90
C ASN A 95 -2.67 -3.77 -1.34
N GLU A 96 -2.26 -4.66 -0.43
CA GLU A 96 -1.52 -5.88 -0.77
C GLU A 96 -2.35 -6.82 -1.66
N VAL A 97 -3.63 -7.01 -1.33
CA VAL A 97 -4.56 -7.81 -2.15
C VAL A 97 -4.71 -7.20 -3.54
N ALA A 98 -4.90 -5.89 -3.63
CA ALA A 98 -5.01 -5.19 -4.92
C ALA A 98 -3.74 -5.35 -5.76
N GLN A 99 -2.57 -5.16 -5.17
CA GLN A 99 -1.26 -5.31 -5.84
C GLN A 99 -1.06 -6.74 -6.36
N SER A 100 -1.32 -7.74 -5.52
CA SER A 100 -1.09 -9.15 -5.89
C SER A 100 -2.08 -9.67 -6.94
N ARG A 101 -3.29 -9.09 -7.03
CA ARG A 101 -4.29 -9.47 -8.03
C ARG A 101 -4.13 -8.75 -9.36
N CYS A 102 -3.48 -7.60 -9.36
CA CYS A 102 -3.31 -6.76 -10.55
C CYS A 102 -1.93 -6.89 -11.22
N ALA A 103 -1.00 -7.59 -10.56
CA ALA A 103 0.36 -7.82 -11.07
C ALA A 103 0.45 -8.98 -12.06
#